data_d5867d2eec497e302ee47155fdca0871
#
_entry.id   d5867d2eec497e302ee47155fdca0871
#
_cell.length_a   1.000
_cell.length_b   1.000
_cell.length_c   1.000
_cell.angle_alpha   90.00
_cell.angle_beta   90.00
_cell.angle_gamma   90.00
#
_symmetry.space_group_name_H-M   'P 1'
#
loop_
_entity.id
_entity.type
_entity.pdbx_description
1 polymer ?
#
loop_
_entity_poly.entity_id
_entity_poly.type
_entity_poly.pdbx_seq_one_letter_code
_entity_poly.pdbx_strand_id
1 'polypeptide(L)'
;MSSESIEIRELQNYHRDSVLAIWREGRSFLKESGVSQWQKGDYPGEEAFFEDLSEKRGRVVLKNGVVVAVFAFTLTPEASYTTLQGSWKTEEGEYLTIHRSAVKRDVMGKGIMGVILSYCIKEAERRGKKSVRVDTHMDNKPMRASLVNNGFEELGELTLLSGSEEGDKRLGFERLI
;
A
#
# COMPACT_ATOMS: atom_id res chain seq x y z
N MET A 1 -0.25 -0.30 -33.18
CA MET A 1 -0.35 0.20 -31.79
C MET A 1 0.36 -0.78 -30.88
N SER A 2 1.42 -0.36 -30.22
CA SER A 2 2.03 -1.17 -29.17
C SER A 2 1.10 -1.13 -27.95
N SER A 3 0.62 -2.32 -27.52
CA SER A 3 -0.11 -2.44 -26.26
C SER A 3 0.83 -2.04 -25.13
N GLU A 4 0.39 -1.16 -24.22
CA GLU A 4 1.14 -0.84 -23.01
C GLU A 4 1.32 -2.12 -22.20
N SER A 5 2.57 -2.45 -21.86
CA SER A 5 2.90 -3.61 -21.04
C SER A 5 2.93 -3.20 -19.57
N ILE A 6 2.07 -3.80 -18.76
CA ILE A 6 2.08 -3.65 -17.28
C ILE A 6 2.47 -5.01 -16.70
N GLU A 7 3.48 -5.00 -15.85
CA GLU A 7 4.03 -6.20 -15.22
C GLU A 7 4.30 -5.95 -13.75
N ILE A 8 4.02 -6.94 -12.89
CA ILE A 8 4.34 -6.89 -11.47
C ILE A 8 5.40 -7.95 -11.19
N ARG A 9 6.47 -7.55 -10.52
CA ARG A 9 7.60 -8.43 -10.16
C ARG A 9 7.95 -8.30 -8.68
N GLU A 10 8.52 -9.37 -8.14
CA GLU A 10 9.10 -9.35 -6.80
C GLU A 10 10.24 -8.32 -6.74
N LEU A 11 10.28 -7.58 -5.63
CA LEU A 11 11.31 -6.59 -5.35
C LEU A 11 12.70 -7.25 -5.36
N GLN A 12 13.66 -6.62 -6.07
CA GLN A 12 15.04 -7.04 -6.15
C GLN A 12 15.96 -5.89 -5.73
N ASN A 13 17.18 -6.20 -5.34
CA ASN A 13 18.13 -5.19 -4.90
C ASN A 13 18.36 -4.09 -5.95
N TYR A 14 18.36 -4.42 -7.23
CA TYR A 14 18.55 -3.46 -8.32
C TYR A 14 17.37 -2.50 -8.52
N HIS A 15 16.24 -2.71 -7.83
CA HIS A 15 15.11 -1.76 -7.83
C HIS A 15 15.27 -0.62 -6.82
N ARG A 16 16.31 -0.65 -5.98
CA ARG A 16 16.49 0.25 -4.84
C ARG A 16 16.33 1.73 -5.21
N ASP A 17 17.08 2.20 -6.19
CA ASP A 17 17.09 3.64 -6.51
C ASP A 17 15.73 4.10 -7.05
N SER A 18 15.09 3.30 -7.88
CA SER A 18 13.75 3.59 -8.40
C SER A 18 12.70 3.64 -7.28
N VAL A 19 12.73 2.68 -6.37
CA VAL A 19 11.78 2.60 -5.25
C VAL A 19 11.97 3.77 -4.29
N LEU A 20 13.21 4.08 -3.91
CA LEU A 20 13.49 5.21 -3.02
C LEU A 20 13.05 6.54 -3.64
N ALA A 21 13.24 6.71 -4.94
CA ALA A 21 12.77 7.90 -5.66
C ALA A 21 11.24 8.01 -5.65
N ILE A 22 10.52 6.90 -5.87
CA ILE A 22 9.05 6.87 -5.83
C ILE A 22 8.53 7.22 -4.43
N TRP A 23 9.11 6.66 -3.38
CA TRP A 23 8.71 6.98 -2.01
C TRP A 23 9.02 8.44 -1.65
N ARG A 24 10.13 8.98 -2.13
CA ARG A 24 10.46 10.41 -1.93
C ARG A 24 9.43 11.31 -2.60
N GLU A 25 9.06 11.02 -3.84
CA GLU A 25 7.98 11.73 -4.54
C GLU A 25 6.65 11.61 -3.79
N GLY A 26 6.34 10.42 -3.26
CA GLY A 26 5.13 10.18 -2.48
C GLY A 26 5.07 11.02 -1.21
N ARG A 27 6.18 11.10 -0.47
CA ARG A 27 6.28 11.97 0.69
C ARG A 27 6.09 13.45 0.35
N SER A 28 6.71 13.90 -0.74
CA SER A 28 6.56 15.29 -1.20
C SER A 28 5.12 15.59 -1.62
N PHE A 29 4.48 14.69 -2.34
CA PHE A 29 3.09 14.82 -2.75
C PHE A 29 2.15 14.95 -1.54
N LEU A 30 2.32 14.10 -0.52
CA LEU A 30 1.53 14.15 0.70
C LEU A 30 1.74 15.46 1.45
N LYS A 31 2.99 15.91 1.56
CA LYS A 31 3.32 17.19 2.19
C LYS A 31 2.66 18.37 1.48
N GLU A 32 2.77 18.42 0.16
CA GLU A 32 2.15 19.47 -0.68
C GLU A 32 0.62 19.47 -0.54
N SER A 33 0.04 18.29 -0.31
CA SER A 33 -1.41 18.13 -0.14
C SER A 33 -1.87 18.39 1.31
N GLY A 34 -0.95 18.73 2.21
CA GLY A 34 -1.28 18.98 3.62
C GLY A 34 -1.54 17.73 4.44
N VAL A 35 -1.16 16.56 3.94
CA VAL A 35 -1.35 15.26 4.62
C VAL A 35 -0.12 14.96 5.47
N SER A 36 -0.33 14.64 6.76
CA SER A 36 0.77 14.37 7.70
C SER A 36 1.36 12.95 7.58
N GLN A 37 0.73 12.06 6.83
CA GLN A 37 1.22 10.70 6.59
C GLN A 37 2.62 10.73 5.96
N TRP A 38 3.54 9.90 6.46
CA TRP A 38 4.93 9.79 5.98
C TRP A 38 5.77 11.05 6.16
N GLN A 39 5.42 11.94 7.07
CA GLN A 39 6.12 13.21 7.26
C GLN A 39 7.07 13.21 8.47
N LYS A 40 7.26 12.05 9.12
CA LYS A 40 8.18 11.88 10.25
C LYS A 40 9.41 11.08 9.80
N GLY A 41 10.57 11.73 9.70
CA GLY A 41 11.83 11.11 9.28
C GLY A 41 11.82 10.69 7.81
N ASP A 42 12.61 9.66 7.48
CA ASP A 42 12.80 9.15 6.12
C ASP A 42 11.90 7.95 5.78
N TYR A 43 10.80 7.78 6.49
CA TYR A 43 9.91 6.65 6.24
C TYR A 43 8.89 6.97 5.13
N PRO A 44 8.63 6.04 4.19
CA PRO A 44 9.44 4.86 3.92
C PRO A 44 10.75 5.22 3.20
N GLY A 45 11.84 4.54 3.57
CA GLY A 45 13.17 4.78 3.03
C GLY A 45 13.99 3.50 2.94
N GLU A 46 15.32 3.59 3.05
CA GLU A 46 16.22 2.45 2.89
C GLU A 46 15.91 1.29 3.84
N GLU A 47 15.63 1.58 5.09
CA GLU A 47 15.33 0.53 6.08
C GLU A 47 14.09 -0.28 5.65
N ALA A 48 13.02 0.41 5.26
CA ALA A 48 11.81 -0.23 4.76
C ALA A 48 12.07 -1.04 3.47
N PHE A 49 12.90 -0.50 2.58
CA PHE A 49 13.28 -1.20 1.35
C PHE A 49 13.98 -2.54 1.65
N PHE A 50 15.00 -2.53 2.50
CA PHE A 50 15.74 -3.74 2.83
C PHE A 50 14.92 -4.74 3.63
N GLU A 51 14.02 -4.26 4.47
CA GLU A 51 13.08 -5.11 5.18
C GLU A 51 12.12 -5.81 4.21
N ASP A 52 11.51 -5.07 3.30
CA ASP A 52 10.62 -5.64 2.29
C ASP A 52 11.34 -6.61 1.35
N LEU A 53 12.61 -6.32 1.04
CA LEU A 53 13.46 -7.19 0.23
C LEU A 53 13.76 -8.51 0.95
N SER A 54 14.23 -8.44 2.20
CA SER A 54 14.62 -9.63 2.98
C SER A 54 13.44 -10.53 3.30
N GLU A 55 12.28 -9.94 3.58
CA GLU A 55 11.04 -10.66 3.86
C GLU A 55 10.31 -11.13 2.59
N LYS A 56 10.82 -10.80 1.42
CA LYS A 56 10.24 -11.15 0.11
C LYS A 56 8.80 -10.70 -0.09
N ARG A 57 8.43 -9.62 0.57
CA ARG A 57 7.06 -9.08 0.55
C ARG A 57 6.87 -7.90 -0.38
N GLY A 58 7.96 -7.30 -0.86
CA GLY A 58 7.92 -6.16 -1.77
C GLY A 58 7.62 -6.56 -3.21
N ARG A 59 6.92 -5.67 -3.92
CA ARG A 59 6.62 -5.80 -5.35
C ARG A 59 6.83 -4.47 -6.05
N VAL A 60 7.19 -4.53 -7.31
CA VAL A 60 7.26 -3.35 -8.19
C VAL A 60 6.33 -3.53 -9.37
N VAL A 61 5.76 -2.43 -9.83
CA VAL A 61 4.97 -2.38 -11.06
C VAL A 61 5.85 -1.76 -12.14
N LEU A 62 6.00 -2.47 -13.27
CA LEU A 62 6.71 -1.97 -14.42
C LEU A 62 5.72 -1.64 -15.54
N LYS A 63 5.87 -0.46 -16.12
CA LYS A 63 5.13 -0.05 -17.30
C LYS A 63 6.14 0.12 -18.43
N ASN A 64 6.02 -0.71 -19.47
CA ASN A 64 6.98 -0.74 -20.58
C ASN A 64 8.44 -0.88 -20.08
N GLY A 65 8.65 -1.75 -19.08
CA GLY A 65 9.98 -2.02 -18.51
C GLY A 65 10.51 -1.00 -17.52
N VAL A 66 9.74 0.07 -17.22
CA VAL A 66 10.13 1.11 -16.27
C VAL A 66 9.35 0.94 -14.95
N VAL A 67 10.05 0.99 -13.82
CA VAL A 67 9.40 0.93 -12.50
C VAL A 67 8.57 2.19 -12.29
N VAL A 68 7.25 2.02 -12.11
CA VAL A 68 6.30 3.12 -11.95
C VAL A 68 5.56 3.08 -10.61
N ALA A 69 5.66 1.99 -9.86
CA ALA A 69 5.04 1.88 -8.56
C ALA A 69 5.72 0.81 -7.71
N VAL A 70 5.48 0.88 -6.42
CA VAL A 70 5.98 -0.07 -5.42
C VAL A 70 4.90 -0.31 -4.38
N PHE A 71 4.86 -1.51 -3.84
CA PHE A 71 4.02 -1.87 -2.70
C PHE A 71 4.60 -3.10 -2.00
N ALA A 72 4.11 -3.36 -0.81
CA ALA A 72 4.39 -4.59 -0.09
C ALA A 72 3.10 -5.20 0.42
N PHE A 73 3.09 -6.50 0.70
CA PHE A 73 1.95 -7.12 1.36
C PHE A 73 2.41 -8.11 2.42
N THR A 74 1.61 -8.27 3.45
CA THR A 74 1.84 -9.21 4.55
C THR A 74 0.64 -10.11 4.73
N LEU A 75 0.89 -11.29 5.28
CA LEU A 75 -0.15 -12.32 5.57
C LEU A 75 -0.33 -12.53 7.07
N THR A 76 0.51 -11.88 7.86
CA THR A 76 0.47 -11.94 9.33
C THR A 76 -0.49 -10.89 9.88
N PRO A 77 -1.16 -11.16 11.01
CA PRO A 77 -2.02 -10.17 11.64
C PRO A 77 -1.31 -8.87 11.97
N GLU A 78 -2.00 -7.75 11.78
CA GLU A 78 -1.52 -6.41 12.08
C GLU A 78 -2.02 -5.97 13.46
N ALA A 79 -1.09 -5.73 14.38
CA ALA A 79 -1.46 -5.31 15.74
C ALA A 79 -2.30 -4.02 15.76
N SER A 80 -1.96 -3.04 14.91
CA SER A 80 -2.70 -1.79 14.80
C SER A 80 -4.17 -1.97 14.41
N TYR A 81 -4.50 -3.05 13.70
CA TYR A 81 -5.86 -3.31 13.23
C TYR A 81 -6.80 -3.77 14.36
N THR A 82 -6.24 -4.21 15.50
CA THR A 82 -7.04 -4.52 16.70
C THR A 82 -7.66 -3.27 17.34
N THR A 83 -7.17 -2.08 16.99
CA THR A 83 -7.65 -0.80 17.54
C THR A 83 -8.81 -0.20 16.75
N LEU A 84 -9.30 -0.86 15.70
CA LEU A 84 -10.36 -0.32 14.84
C LEU A 84 -11.59 0.08 15.66
N GLN A 85 -12.01 1.33 15.49
CA GLN A 85 -13.29 1.85 16.00
C GLN A 85 -14.39 1.48 15.01
N GLY A 86 -14.77 0.21 15.01
CA GLY A 86 -15.68 -0.40 14.06
C GLY A 86 -15.47 -1.90 14.07
N SER A 87 -15.89 -2.59 13.01
CA SER A 87 -15.76 -4.03 12.91
C SER A 87 -15.21 -4.45 11.56
N TRP A 88 -14.12 -5.24 11.58
CA TRP A 88 -13.66 -5.94 10.41
C TRP A 88 -14.67 -7.01 9.97
N LYS A 89 -14.68 -7.33 8.69
CA LYS A 89 -15.59 -8.32 8.10
C LYS A 89 -15.07 -9.76 8.17
N THR A 90 -13.78 -9.91 8.46
CA THR A 90 -13.12 -11.22 8.55
C THR A 90 -12.38 -11.32 9.89
N GLU A 91 -12.02 -12.54 10.27
CA GLU A 91 -11.31 -12.82 11.51
C GLU A 91 -9.81 -12.51 11.39
N GLU A 92 -9.15 -12.49 12.54
CA GLU A 92 -7.69 -12.32 12.61
C GLU A 92 -7.01 -13.45 11.83
N GLY A 93 -6.01 -13.10 11.01
CA GLY A 93 -5.28 -14.05 10.18
C GLY A 93 -5.95 -14.43 8.87
N GLU A 94 -7.18 -14.00 8.61
CA GLU A 94 -7.91 -14.32 7.39
C GLU A 94 -7.73 -13.30 6.27
N TYR A 95 -6.84 -12.32 6.46
CA TYR A 95 -6.66 -11.22 5.52
C TYR A 95 -5.21 -11.06 5.06
N LEU A 96 -5.07 -10.44 3.91
CA LEU A 96 -3.81 -9.90 3.39
C LEU A 96 -3.80 -8.38 3.63
N THR A 97 -2.67 -7.82 4.04
CA THR A 97 -2.53 -6.37 4.24
C THR A 97 -1.59 -5.77 3.21
N ILE A 98 -1.97 -4.64 2.64
CA ILE A 98 -1.13 -3.86 1.71
C ILE A 98 -0.42 -2.76 2.49
N HIS A 99 0.89 -2.63 2.26
CA HIS A 99 1.74 -1.63 2.90
C HIS A 99 2.53 -0.83 1.88
N ARG A 100 2.83 0.41 2.24
CA ARG A 100 3.80 1.28 1.57
C ARG A 100 3.59 1.38 0.06
N SER A 101 2.33 1.40 -0.38
CA SER A 101 2.02 1.56 -1.79
C SER A 101 2.26 3.00 -2.23
N ALA A 102 2.95 3.16 -3.35
CA ALA A 102 3.22 4.47 -3.95
C ALA A 102 3.32 4.35 -5.45
N VAL A 103 2.77 5.32 -6.15
CA VAL A 103 2.78 5.40 -7.61
C VAL A 103 3.61 6.60 -8.04
N LYS A 104 4.45 6.41 -9.04
CA LYS A 104 5.28 7.48 -9.60
C LYS A 104 4.38 8.64 -10.06
N ARG A 105 4.78 9.87 -9.73
CA ARG A 105 3.93 11.06 -9.88
C ARG A 105 3.42 11.27 -11.30
N ASP A 106 4.25 11.04 -12.31
CA ASP A 106 3.91 11.26 -13.72
C ASP A 106 2.90 10.25 -14.30
N VAL A 107 2.64 9.15 -13.58
CA VAL A 107 1.63 8.15 -13.96
C VAL A 107 0.47 8.05 -12.96
N MET A 108 0.40 8.94 -11.99
CA MET A 108 -0.74 9.01 -11.06
C MET A 108 -2.03 9.32 -11.83
N GLY A 109 -3.15 8.77 -11.36
CA GLY A 109 -4.46 8.94 -12.01
C GLY A 109 -4.65 8.11 -13.28
N LYS A 110 -3.73 7.21 -13.62
CA LYS A 110 -3.77 6.36 -14.81
C LYS A 110 -4.07 4.89 -14.53
N GLY A 111 -4.68 4.61 -13.38
CA GLY A 111 -5.14 3.25 -13.04
C GLY A 111 -4.11 2.32 -12.43
N ILE A 112 -2.88 2.78 -12.14
CA ILE A 112 -1.83 1.92 -11.56
C ILE A 112 -2.20 1.42 -10.18
N MET A 113 -2.82 2.26 -9.33
CA MET A 113 -3.26 1.80 -8.00
C MET A 113 -4.31 0.68 -8.12
N GLY A 114 -5.22 0.77 -9.10
CA GLY A 114 -6.18 -0.31 -9.38
C GLY A 114 -5.50 -1.63 -9.75
N VAL A 115 -4.40 -1.57 -10.49
CA VAL A 115 -3.58 -2.75 -10.82
C VAL A 115 -2.98 -3.37 -9.56
N ILE A 116 -2.46 -2.57 -8.64
CA ILE A 116 -1.92 -3.02 -7.34
C ILE A 116 -3.02 -3.71 -6.52
N LEU A 117 -4.17 -3.06 -6.38
CA LEU A 117 -5.28 -3.58 -5.59
C LEU A 117 -5.80 -4.90 -6.16
N SER A 118 -5.96 -4.98 -7.48
CA SER A 118 -6.38 -6.20 -8.17
C SER A 118 -5.38 -7.35 -7.98
N TYR A 119 -4.08 -7.06 -8.05
CA TYR A 119 -3.04 -8.04 -7.79
C TYR A 119 -3.16 -8.61 -6.37
N CYS A 120 -3.31 -7.75 -5.37
CA CYS A 120 -3.41 -8.16 -3.97
C CYS A 120 -4.68 -8.97 -3.67
N ILE A 121 -5.80 -8.65 -4.33
CA ILE A 121 -7.03 -9.45 -4.24
C ILE A 121 -6.77 -10.87 -4.77
N LYS A 122 -6.14 -11.00 -5.92
CA LYS A 122 -5.80 -12.32 -6.50
C LYS A 122 -4.80 -13.10 -5.65
N GLU A 123 -3.81 -12.41 -5.08
CA GLU A 123 -2.85 -13.04 -4.16
C GLU A 123 -3.52 -13.53 -2.88
N ALA A 124 -4.43 -12.75 -2.32
CA ALA A 124 -5.21 -13.13 -1.15
C ALA A 124 -6.03 -14.39 -1.44
N GLU A 125 -6.74 -14.40 -2.57
CA GLU A 125 -7.52 -15.56 -3.01
C GLU A 125 -6.63 -16.80 -3.18
N ARG A 126 -5.51 -16.67 -3.90
CA ARG A 126 -4.56 -17.76 -4.13
C ARG A 126 -3.99 -18.34 -2.84
N ARG A 127 -3.87 -17.51 -1.81
CA ARG A 127 -3.33 -17.89 -0.49
C ARG A 127 -4.39 -18.28 0.53
N GLY A 128 -5.64 -18.44 0.08
CA GLY A 128 -6.74 -18.87 0.93
C GLY A 128 -7.19 -17.83 1.96
N LYS A 129 -6.86 -16.56 1.74
CA LYS A 129 -7.35 -15.46 2.57
C LYS A 129 -8.78 -15.09 2.15
N LYS A 130 -9.53 -14.47 3.05
CA LYS A 130 -10.94 -14.11 2.82
C LYS A 130 -11.13 -12.64 2.47
N SER A 131 -10.12 -11.81 2.72
CA SER A 131 -10.19 -10.38 2.44
C SER A 131 -8.81 -9.74 2.26
N VAL A 132 -8.83 -8.50 1.80
CA VAL A 132 -7.66 -7.60 1.79
C VAL A 132 -8.00 -6.39 2.64
N ARG A 133 -7.09 -5.98 3.52
CA ARG A 133 -7.18 -4.78 4.36
C ARG A 133 -6.10 -3.78 3.99
N VAL A 134 -6.46 -2.51 4.07
CA VAL A 134 -5.55 -1.38 3.84
C VAL A 134 -5.92 -0.29 4.82
N ASP A 135 -4.93 0.46 5.29
CA ASP A 135 -5.19 1.70 6.01
C ASP A 135 -4.55 2.89 5.28
N THR A 136 -5.14 4.06 5.44
CA THR A 136 -4.60 5.30 4.89
C THR A 136 -5.02 6.49 5.76
N HIS A 137 -4.30 7.60 5.63
CA HIS A 137 -4.64 8.83 6.34
C HIS A 137 -5.99 9.37 5.86
N MET A 138 -6.78 9.93 6.78
CA MET A 138 -8.11 10.45 6.47
C MET A 138 -8.10 11.56 5.42
N ASP A 139 -7.01 12.31 5.31
CA ASP A 139 -6.85 13.40 4.34
C ASP A 139 -6.20 12.96 3.03
N ASN A 140 -5.83 11.69 2.90
CA ASN A 140 -5.30 11.12 1.65
C ASN A 140 -6.46 10.80 0.71
N LYS A 141 -7.04 11.84 0.14
CA LYS A 141 -8.24 11.73 -0.72
C LYS A 141 -8.03 10.84 -1.95
N PRO A 142 -6.91 10.94 -2.69
CA PRO A 142 -6.69 10.07 -3.85
C PRO A 142 -6.68 8.57 -3.48
N MET A 143 -6.02 8.21 -2.39
CA MET A 143 -6.00 6.81 -1.94
C MET A 143 -7.37 6.32 -1.48
N ARG A 144 -8.09 7.14 -0.72
CA ARG A 144 -9.46 6.82 -0.30
C ARG A 144 -10.37 6.58 -1.50
N ALA A 145 -10.30 7.45 -2.50
CA ALA A 145 -11.08 7.31 -3.73
C ALA A 145 -10.71 6.04 -4.49
N SER A 146 -9.41 5.73 -4.62
CA SER A 146 -8.96 4.51 -5.27
C SER A 146 -9.48 3.26 -4.57
N LEU A 147 -9.46 3.24 -3.24
CA LEU A 147 -9.95 2.11 -2.45
C LEU A 147 -11.45 1.89 -2.67
N VAL A 148 -12.25 2.95 -2.53
CA VAL A 148 -13.71 2.87 -2.74
C VAL A 148 -14.04 2.45 -4.18
N ASN A 149 -13.36 3.03 -5.17
CA ASN A 149 -13.58 2.71 -6.58
C ASN A 149 -13.20 1.27 -6.92
N ASN A 150 -12.36 0.63 -6.11
CA ASN A 150 -11.95 -0.76 -6.27
C ASN A 150 -12.64 -1.72 -5.30
N GLY A 151 -13.77 -1.31 -4.74
CA GLY A 151 -14.65 -2.19 -3.95
C GLY A 151 -14.26 -2.35 -2.49
N PHE A 152 -13.35 -1.53 -1.96
CA PHE A 152 -13.05 -1.49 -0.53
C PHE A 152 -14.07 -0.65 0.21
N GLU A 153 -14.45 -1.10 1.40
CA GLU A 153 -15.35 -0.38 2.29
C GLU A 153 -14.56 0.23 3.45
N GLU A 154 -14.84 1.50 3.75
CA GLU A 154 -14.29 2.18 4.91
C GLU A 154 -15.02 1.70 6.17
N LEU A 155 -14.28 1.15 7.14
CA LEU A 155 -14.87 0.52 8.32
C LEU A 155 -14.67 1.31 9.61
N GLY A 156 -13.80 2.28 9.64
CA GLY A 156 -13.59 3.10 10.81
C GLY A 156 -12.15 3.57 11.01
N GLU A 157 -11.93 4.27 12.12
CA GLU A 157 -10.63 4.80 12.51
C GLU A 157 -9.85 3.79 13.35
N LEU A 158 -8.55 3.75 13.14
CA LEU A 158 -7.62 2.95 13.92
C LEU A 158 -6.40 3.77 14.33
N THR A 159 -5.62 3.25 15.27
CA THR A 159 -4.40 3.89 15.78
C THR A 159 -3.19 3.02 15.46
N LEU A 160 -2.14 3.61 14.89
CA LEU A 160 -0.89 2.91 14.65
C LEU A 160 -0.20 2.63 15.99
N LEU A 161 0.18 1.37 16.23
CA LEU A 161 0.77 0.92 17.49
C LEU A 161 2.30 0.80 17.45
N SER A 162 2.91 0.98 16.28
CA SER A 162 4.36 0.85 16.13
C SER A 162 4.88 1.64 14.93
N GLY A 163 6.22 1.71 14.81
CA GLY A 163 6.88 2.39 13.71
C GLY A 163 7.05 3.89 13.94
N SER A 164 7.53 4.58 12.92
CA SER A 164 7.81 6.02 12.99
C SER A 164 6.56 6.88 13.16
N GLU A 165 5.39 6.34 12.87
CA GLU A 165 4.10 7.03 12.97
C GLU A 165 3.23 6.49 14.11
N GLU A 166 3.84 5.86 15.12
CA GLU A 166 3.14 5.35 16.31
C GLU A 166 2.26 6.44 16.94
N GLY A 167 1.01 6.08 17.24
CA GLY A 167 0.02 7.00 17.81
C GLY A 167 -0.82 7.75 16.79
N ASP A 168 -0.41 7.76 15.53
CA ASP A 168 -1.19 8.44 14.49
C ASP A 168 -2.45 7.65 14.13
N LYS A 169 -3.47 8.39 13.70
CA LYS A 169 -4.75 7.83 13.27
C LYS A 169 -4.76 7.52 11.79
N ARG A 170 -5.47 6.43 11.43
CA ARG A 170 -5.70 6.01 10.06
C ARG A 170 -7.16 5.58 9.90
N LEU A 171 -7.62 5.52 8.66
CA LEU A 171 -8.89 4.88 8.32
C LEU A 171 -8.60 3.48 7.80
N GLY A 172 -9.34 2.49 8.30
CA GLY A 172 -9.25 1.10 7.88
C GLY A 172 -10.27 0.79 6.79
N PHE A 173 -9.80 0.06 5.78
CA PHE A 173 -10.60 -0.38 4.64
C PHE A 173 -10.47 -1.89 4.47
N GLU A 174 -11.55 -2.54 4.06
CA GLU A 174 -11.54 -3.97 3.78
C GLU A 174 -12.36 -4.30 2.55
N ARG A 175 -11.85 -5.23 1.73
CA ARG A 175 -12.59 -5.82 0.62
C ARG A 175 -12.59 -7.33 0.78
N LEU A 176 -13.78 -7.93 0.75
CA LEU A 176 -13.95 -9.39 0.73
C LEU A 176 -13.54 -9.96 -0.63
N ILE A 177 -13.01 -11.18 -0.59
CA ILE A 177 -12.70 -11.95 -1.80
C ILE A 177 -14.01 -12.47 -2.40
#